data_48144d3f10e1826ceed83ee3eee63f37
#
_entry.id   48144d3f10e1826ceed83ee3eee63f37
#
_cell.length_a   1.000
_cell.length_b   1.000
_cell.length_c   1.000
_cell.angle_alpha   90.00
_cell.angle_beta   90.00
_cell.angle_gamma   90.00
#
_symmetry.space_group_name_H-M   'P 1'
#
loop_
_entity.id
_entity.type
_entity.pdbx_description
1 polymer ?
#
loop_
_entity_poly.entity_id
_entity_poly.type
_entity_poly.pdbx_seq_one_letter_code
_entity_poly.pdbx_strand_id
1 'polypeptide(L)'
;LVVRRFLATLSPDARWRTMKVDFLADAEPYTATGGQLIEQGWRKVYPFSTATEYVLPAMAAGEKLPLREVVLEEKETQPPARYTQSRLIQQMEELGLGTKSTRHEVIQKLISRKYVEGNPLRPTLVGRAVTESLENHADTITRPDMTGTLESHMQQIKQAKRTRDDVVTE
;
A
#
# COMPACT_ATOMS: atom_id res chain seq x y z
N LEU A 1 9.77 13.75 -19.46
CA LEU A 1 9.56 12.70 -18.44
C LEU A 1 8.26 11.93 -18.71
N VAL A 2 7.11 12.60 -18.88
CA VAL A 2 5.78 11.99 -19.09
C VAL A 2 5.74 11.06 -20.29
N VAL A 3 6.20 11.50 -21.46
CA VAL A 3 6.23 10.69 -22.69
C VAL A 3 7.05 9.40 -22.51
N ARG A 4 8.24 9.49 -21.89
CA ARG A 4 9.05 8.29 -21.61
C ARG A 4 8.34 7.33 -20.65
N ARG A 5 7.63 7.87 -19.65
CA ARG A 5 6.85 7.03 -18.72
C ARG A 5 5.72 6.30 -19.45
N PHE A 6 5.01 7.00 -20.33
CA PHE A 6 3.97 6.41 -21.18
C PHE A 6 4.54 5.30 -22.09
N LEU A 7 5.64 5.59 -22.80
CA LEU A 7 6.28 4.58 -23.65
C LEU A 7 6.80 3.37 -22.85
N ALA A 8 7.24 3.59 -21.62
CA ALA A 8 7.66 2.49 -20.75
C ALA A 8 6.49 1.55 -20.40
N THR A 9 5.25 2.05 -20.28
CA THR A 9 4.08 1.18 -20.02
C THR A 9 3.70 0.29 -21.22
N LEU A 10 4.16 0.63 -22.40
CA LEU A 10 3.99 -0.15 -23.62
C LEU A 10 5.19 -1.05 -23.94
N SER A 11 6.25 -0.97 -23.14
CA SER A 11 7.49 -1.75 -23.34
C SER A 11 7.41 -3.09 -22.60
N PRO A 12 8.20 -4.09 -23.01
CA PRO A 12 8.29 -5.36 -22.32
C PRO A 12 8.69 -5.22 -20.85
N ASP A 13 8.32 -6.18 -20.02
CA ASP A 13 8.68 -6.21 -18.62
C ASP A 13 10.18 -6.33 -18.38
N ALA A 14 10.66 -5.73 -17.30
CA ALA A 14 12.01 -5.97 -16.81
C ALA A 14 12.05 -7.32 -16.08
N ARG A 15 13.04 -8.15 -16.42
CA ARG A 15 13.18 -9.50 -15.83
C ARG A 15 14.32 -9.52 -14.83
N TRP A 16 14.01 -10.02 -13.63
CA TRP A 16 14.94 -10.16 -12.53
C TRP A 16 15.18 -11.63 -12.23
N ARG A 17 16.43 -11.96 -11.92
CA ARG A 17 16.78 -13.21 -11.25
C ARG A 17 16.92 -12.93 -9.77
N THR A 18 16.10 -13.55 -8.94
CA THR A 18 16.22 -13.48 -7.50
C THR A 18 16.84 -14.77 -6.97
N MET A 19 17.69 -14.65 -5.97
CA MET A 19 18.32 -15.75 -5.26
C MET A 19 18.09 -15.54 -3.78
N LYS A 20 17.57 -16.55 -3.10
CA LYS A 20 17.43 -16.59 -1.66
C LYS A 20 18.29 -17.74 -1.15
N VAL A 21 19.10 -17.47 -0.15
CA VAL A 21 19.98 -18.46 0.47
C VAL A 21 19.73 -18.40 1.98
N ASP A 22 19.44 -19.56 2.55
CA ASP A 22 19.29 -19.73 3.99
C ASP A 22 20.55 -20.40 4.53
N PHE A 23 21.15 -19.82 5.56
CA PHE A 23 22.38 -20.27 6.23
C PHE A 23 22.06 -20.71 7.64
N LEU A 24 22.84 -21.64 8.15
CA LEU A 24 22.88 -21.99 9.57
C LEU A 24 24.27 -21.67 10.13
N ALA A 25 24.32 -20.84 11.16
CA ALA A 25 25.53 -20.64 11.96
C ALA A 25 25.24 -21.18 13.35
N ASP A 26 25.87 -22.31 13.70
CA ASP A 26 25.49 -23.19 14.79
C ASP A 26 24.00 -23.63 14.68
N ALA A 27 23.13 -23.14 15.54
CA ALA A 27 21.69 -23.43 15.47
C ALA A 27 20.87 -22.22 14.98
N GLU A 28 21.51 -21.06 14.69
CA GLU A 28 20.80 -19.83 14.32
C GLU A 28 20.62 -19.71 12.82
N PRO A 29 19.40 -19.47 12.33
CA PRO A 29 19.11 -19.31 10.92
C PRO A 29 19.36 -17.87 10.44
N TYR A 30 20.03 -17.74 9.33
CA TYR A 30 20.24 -16.47 8.61
C TYR A 30 19.75 -16.60 7.18
N THR A 31 19.26 -15.51 6.63
CA THR A 31 18.78 -15.45 5.24
C THR A 31 19.47 -14.30 4.50
N ALA A 32 19.99 -14.59 3.31
CA ALA A 32 20.42 -13.57 2.36
C ALA A 32 19.57 -13.62 1.10
N THR A 33 19.25 -12.44 0.57
CA THR A 33 18.50 -12.32 -0.68
C THR A 33 19.27 -11.43 -1.64
N GLY A 34 19.46 -11.92 -2.86
CA GLY A 34 20.08 -11.19 -3.96
C GLY A 34 19.11 -11.01 -5.13
N GLY A 35 19.39 -10.01 -5.95
CA GLY A 35 18.65 -9.75 -7.19
C GLY A 35 19.55 -9.18 -8.26
N GLN A 36 19.47 -9.76 -9.46
CA GLN A 36 20.19 -9.33 -10.65
C GLN A 36 19.20 -9.01 -11.77
N LEU A 37 19.37 -7.88 -12.41
CA LEU A 37 18.58 -7.51 -13.59
C LEU A 37 19.11 -8.27 -14.82
N ILE A 38 18.29 -9.16 -15.38
CA ILE A 38 18.66 -9.97 -16.55
C ILE A 38 18.26 -9.25 -17.86
N GLU A 39 17.06 -8.70 -17.88
CA GLU A 39 16.56 -7.97 -19.04
C GLU A 39 16.00 -6.63 -18.58
N GLN A 40 16.48 -5.55 -19.20
CA GLN A 40 16.09 -4.20 -18.80
C GLN A 40 14.62 -3.86 -19.10
N GLY A 41 14.05 -4.46 -20.17
CA GLY A 41 12.68 -4.21 -20.58
C GLY A 41 12.35 -2.71 -20.63
N TRP A 42 11.25 -2.29 -20.01
CA TRP A 42 10.80 -0.89 -19.95
C TRP A 42 11.85 0.08 -19.35
N ARG A 43 12.82 -0.40 -18.59
CA ARG A 43 13.88 0.41 -17.99
C ARG A 43 14.80 1.05 -19.02
N LYS A 44 14.94 0.48 -20.23
CA LYS A 44 15.66 1.12 -21.33
C LYS A 44 15.04 2.44 -21.75
N VAL A 45 13.72 2.51 -21.73
CA VAL A 45 12.95 3.71 -22.13
C VAL A 45 12.85 4.70 -20.98
N TYR A 46 12.77 4.22 -19.73
CA TYR A 46 12.63 5.01 -18.52
C TYR A 46 13.76 4.73 -17.51
N PRO A 47 14.98 5.27 -17.75
CA PRO A 47 16.16 4.98 -16.92
C PRO A 47 16.16 5.69 -15.55
N PHE A 48 15.12 6.46 -15.23
CA PHE A 48 15.00 7.21 -13.97
C PHE A 48 14.54 6.37 -12.78
N SER A 49 14.22 5.10 -13.01
CA SER A 49 13.91 4.17 -11.94
C SER A 49 15.19 3.55 -11.41
N THR A 50 15.59 3.93 -10.21
CA THR A 50 16.72 3.31 -9.52
C THR A 50 16.36 1.91 -9.06
N ALA A 51 17.23 0.96 -9.32
CA ALA A 51 17.17 -0.38 -8.73
C ALA A 51 18.58 -0.76 -8.34
N THR A 52 18.76 -1.11 -7.09
CA THR A 52 20.02 -1.63 -6.59
C THR A 52 20.08 -3.12 -6.86
N GLU A 53 21.14 -3.55 -7.52
CA GLU A 53 21.42 -4.96 -7.73
C GLU A 53 22.31 -5.47 -6.59
N TYR A 54 21.92 -6.58 -6.00
CA TYR A 54 22.72 -7.33 -5.03
C TYR A 54 22.94 -8.73 -5.60
N VAL A 55 24.09 -8.94 -6.22
CA VAL A 55 24.41 -10.23 -6.81
C VAL A 55 25.09 -11.10 -5.76
N LEU A 56 24.41 -12.17 -5.34
CA LEU A 56 25.02 -13.19 -4.51
C LEU A 56 25.88 -14.12 -5.38
N PRO A 57 27.04 -14.57 -4.88
CA PRO A 57 27.83 -15.58 -5.55
C PRO A 57 27.05 -16.88 -5.69
N ALA A 58 27.40 -17.71 -6.67
CA ALA A 58 26.84 -19.05 -6.78
C ALA A 58 27.26 -19.90 -5.57
N MET A 59 26.30 -20.51 -4.92
CA MET A 59 26.48 -21.34 -3.73
C MET A 59 25.75 -22.66 -3.90
N ALA A 60 26.34 -23.72 -3.36
CA ALA A 60 25.74 -25.04 -3.36
C ALA A 60 25.10 -25.37 -2.00
N ALA A 61 24.07 -26.17 -2.01
CA ALA A 61 23.46 -26.67 -0.77
C ALA A 61 24.47 -27.50 0.03
N GLY A 62 24.61 -27.19 1.31
CA GLY A 62 25.59 -27.84 2.20
C GLY A 62 27.03 -27.30 2.12
N GLU A 63 27.26 -26.27 1.31
CA GLU A 63 28.55 -25.59 1.25
C GLU A 63 28.85 -24.88 2.58
N LYS A 64 30.10 -25.04 3.06
CA LYS A 64 30.55 -24.38 4.29
C LYS A 64 31.26 -23.09 3.94
N LEU A 65 30.75 -22.00 4.46
CA LEU A 65 31.32 -20.67 4.27
C LEU A 65 32.03 -20.20 5.54
N PRO A 66 33.17 -19.51 5.43
CA PRO A 66 33.84 -18.93 6.58
C PRO A 66 33.05 -17.73 7.10
N LEU A 67 32.64 -17.78 8.37
CA LEU A 67 32.07 -16.64 9.05
C LEU A 67 33.21 -15.64 9.36
N ARG A 68 33.06 -14.39 8.87
CA ARG A 68 34.05 -13.32 9.10
C ARG A 68 33.69 -12.47 10.28
N GLU A 69 32.42 -12.06 10.37
CA GLU A 69 31.98 -11.13 11.39
C GLU A 69 30.48 -11.31 11.63
N VAL A 70 30.06 -11.15 12.86
CA VAL A 70 28.65 -11.06 13.27
C VAL A 70 28.45 -9.69 13.88
N VAL A 71 27.55 -8.90 13.29
CA VAL A 71 27.18 -7.59 13.80
C VAL A 71 25.79 -7.68 14.40
N LEU A 72 25.67 -7.39 15.68
CA LEU A 72 24.40 -7.27 16.37
C LEU A 72 23.86 -5.84 16.19
N GLU A 73 22.74 -5.71 15.51
CA GLU A 73 22.04 -4.42 15.37
C GLU A 73 20.77 -4.45 16.21
N GLU A 74 20.67 -3.56 17.18
CA GLU A 74 19.41 -3.32 17.89
C GLU A 74 18.47 -2.52 17.00
N LYS A 75 17.28 -3.05 16.74
CA LYS A 75 16.25 -2.40 15.93
C LYS A 75 14.93 -2.47 16.66
N GLU A 76 14.21 -1.35 16.64
CA GLU A 76 12.83 -1.29 17.11
C GLU A 76 11.86 -1.43 15.93
N THR A 77 10.75 -2.12 16.19
CA THR A 77 9.66 -2.18 15.22
C THR A 77 9.07 -0.79 15.01
N GLN A 78 8.93 -0.40 13.74
CA GLN A 78 8.36 0.89 13.41
C GLN A 78 6.84 0.75 13.22
N PRO A 79 6.04 1.71 13.69
CA PRO A 79 4.61 1.72 13.43
C PRO A 79 4.34 1.82 11.93
N PRO A 80 3.14 1.36 11.47
CA PRO A 80 2.75 1.52 10.08
C PRO A 80 2.89 2.97 9.62
N ALA A 81 3.36 3.16 8.39
CA ALA A 81 3.49 4.49 7.81
C ALA A 81 2.13 5.20 7.73
N ARG A 82 2.13 6.50 8.02
CA ARG A 82 0.92 7.32 7.90
C ARG A 82 0.44 7.39 6.46
N TYR A 83 -0.85 7.56 6.29
CA TYR A 83 -1.46 7.68 4.97
C TYR A 83 -1.03 8.96 4.27
N THR A 84 -0.54 8.82 3.04
CA THR A 84 -0.55 9.92 2.07
C THR A 84 -1.96 10.04 1.46
N GLN A 85 -2.25 11.16 0.78
CA GLN A 85 -3.55 11.29 0.09
C GLN A 85 -3.80 10.14 -0.90
N SER A 86 -2.78 9.75 -1.65
CA SER A 86 -2.89 8.64 -2.62
C SER A 86 -3.15 7.30 -1.94
N ARG A 87 -2.47 7.03 -0.82
CA ARG A 87 -2.68 5.79 -0.07
C ARG A 87 -4.05 5.76 0.60
N LEU A 88 -4.55 6.91 1.05
CA LEU A 88 -5.91 7.02 1.60
C LEU A 88 -6.98 6.78 0.54
N ILE A 89 -6.81 7.30 -0.69
CA ILE A 89 -7.71 7.01 -1.83
C ILE A 89 -7.74 5.51 -2.10
N GLN A 90 -6.60 4.86 -2.13
CA GLN A 90 -6.51 3.42 -2.33
C GLN A 90 -7.22 2.64 -1.22
N GLN A 91 -7.02 3.03 0.04
CA GLN A 91 -7.69 2.40 1.18
C GLN A 91 -9.21 2.59 1.14
N MET A 92 -9.68 3.78 0.75
CA MET A 92 -11.12 4.02 0.53
C MET A 92 -11.67 3.13 -0.59
N GLU A 93 -10.88 2.86 -1.63
CA GLU A 93 -11.28 1.95 -2.70
C GLU A 93 -11.41 0.51 -2.22
N GLU A 94 -10.43 0.03 -1.48
CA GLU A 94 -10.41 -1.31 -0.88
C GLU A 94 -11.59 -1.54 0.07
N LEU A 95 -12.01 -0.49 0.80
CA LEU A 95 -13.16 -0.50 1.72
C LEU A 95 -14.51 -0.18 1.04
N GLY A 96 -14.54 0.06 -0.27
CA GLY A 96 -15.76 0.41 -0.98
C GLY A 96 -16.33 1.78 -0.61
N LEU A 97 -15.53 2.70 -0.07
CA LEU A 97 -15.94 4.04 0.36
C LEU A 97 -15.89 5.03 -0.79
N GLY A 98 -17.05 5.58 -1.15
CA GLY A 98 -17.21 6.55 -2.22
C GLY A 98 -16.87 5.99 -3.61
N THR A 99 -17.10 6.80 -4.62
CA THR A 99 -16.81 6.47 -6.02
C THR A 99 -15.43 6.99 -6.44
N LYS A 100 -14.95 6.56 -7.60
CA LYS A 100 -13.67 7.03 -8.17
C LYS A 100 -13.63 8.57 -8.31
N SER A 101 -14.75 9.21 -8.58
CA SER A 101 -14.84 10.68 -8.71
C SER A 101 -14.94 11.40 -7.37
N THR A 102 -15.56 10.81 -6.36
CA THR A 102 -15.88 11.50 -5.10
C THR A 102 -14.79 11.35 -4.03
N ARG A 103 -13.96 10.31 -4.07
CA ARG A 103 -12.92 10.06 -3.05
C ARG A 103 -11.98 11.24 -2.85
N HIS A 104 -11.55 11.87 -3.94
CA HIS A 104 -10.68 13.05 -3.85
C HIS A 104 -11.39 14.22 -3.15
N GLU A 105 -12.65 14.46 -3.46
CA GLU A 105 -13.44 15.54 -2.83
C GLU A 105 -13.62 15.30 -1.33
N VAL A 106 -13.84 14.04 -0.91
CA VAL A 106 -13.94 13.69 0.51
C VAL A 106 -12.64 14.06 1.24
N ILE A 107 -11.49 13.71 0.69
CA ILE A 107 -10.19 14.05 1.30
C ILE A 107 -10.01 15.57 1.35
N GLN A 108 -10.36 16.30 0.30
CA GLN A 108 -10.31 17.77 0.31
C GLN A 108 -11.22 18.37 1.38
N LYS A 109 -12.41 17.79 1.60
CA LYS A 109 -13.31 18.22 2.70
C LYS A 109 -12.69 17.98 4.07
N LEU A 110 -12.00 16.85 4.30
CA LEU A 110 -11.30 16.60 5.56
C LEU A 110 -10.19 17.63 5.81
N ILE A 111 -9.44 17.99 4.78
CA ILE A 111 -8.37 19.00 4.86
C ILE A 111 -8.97 20.41 5.08
N SER A 112 -9.97 20.79 4.31
CA SER A 112 -10.60 22.13 4.41
C SER A 112 -11.29 22.37 5.75
N ARG A 113 -11.86 21.32 6.34
CA ARG A 113 -12.43 21.34 7.70
C ARG A 113 -11.40 21.24 8.80
N LYS A 114 -10.12 21.14 8.44
CA LYS A 114 -8.99 20.98 9.38
C LYS A 114 -9.13 19.76 10.30
N TYR A 115 -9.73 18.68 9.81
CA TYR A 115 -9.76 17.41 10.53
C TYR A 115 -8.45 16.65 10.36
N VAL A 116 -7.80 16.83 9.22
CA VAL A 116 -6.46 16.30 8.92
C VAL A 116 -5.59 17.39 8.30
N GLU A 117 -4.27 17.27 8.47
CA GLU A 117 -3.27 18.19 7.93
C GLU A 117 -1.99 17.46 7.49
N GLY A 118 -1.16 18.12 6.68
CA GLY A 118 0.16 17.64 6.29
C GLY A 118 0.17 16.59 5.17
N ASN A 119 1.37 16.18 4.79
CA ASN A 119 1.63 15.07 3.87
C ASN A 119 2.92 14.36 4.32
N PRO A 120 2.86 13.18 4.92
CA PRO A 120 1.66 12.34 5.14
C PRO A 120 0.61 12.99 6.05
N LEU A 121 -0.65 12.57 5.89
CA LEU A 121 -1.80 13.09 6.62
C LEU A 121 -1.71 12.78 8.12
N ARG A 122 -2.02 13.78 8.94
CA ARG A 122 -2.08 13.67 10.39
C ARG A 122 -3.43 14.18 10.89
N PRO A 123 -4.11 13.47 11.79
CA PRO A 123 -5.31 14.00 12.41
C PRO A 123 -4.97 15.18 13.30
N THR A 124 -5.78 16.23 13.25
CA THR A 124 -5.70 17.38 14.14
C THR A 124 -6.40 17.07 15.46
N LEU A 125 -6.26 17.95 16.46
CA LEU A 125 -6.99 17.84 17.71
C LEU A 125 -8.52 17.85 17.47
N VAL A 126 -8.99 18.72 16.57
CA VAL A 126 -10.41 18.81 16.19
C VAL A 126 -10.86 17.52 15.52
N GLY A 127 -10.07 16.98 14.59
CA GLY A 127 -10.39 15.72 13.92
C GLY A 127 -10.53 14.56 14.90
N ARG A 128 -9.63 14.47 15.88
CA ARG A 128 -9.70 13.43 16.93
C ARG A 128 -10.96 13.59 17.79
N ALA A 129 -11.23 14.80 18.31
CA ALA A 129 -12.39 15.06 19.16
C ALA A 129 -13.72 14.73 18.44
N VAL A 130 -13.83 15.06 17.14
CA VAL A 130 -15.01 14.71 16.34
C VAL A 130 -15.13 13.19 16.18
N THR A 131 -14.03 12.50 15.88
CA THR A 131 -14.04 11.03 15.72
C THR A 131 -14.42 10.35 17.04
N GLU A 132 -13.81 10.72 18.15
CA GLU A 132 -14.12 10.17 19.49
C GLU A 132 -15.59 10.41 19.88
N SER A 133 -16.11 11.61 19.60
CA SER A 133 -17.52 11.92 19.86
C SER A 133 -18.48 11.06 19.03
N LEU A 134 -18.16 10.84 17.77
CA LEU A 134 -18.97 10.00 16.89
C LEU A 134 -18.90 8.51 17.29
N GLU A 135 -17.71 8.00 17.63
CA GLU A 135 -17.52 6.63 18.10
C GLU A 135 -18.32 6.35 19.38
N ASN A 136 -18.36 7.32 20.29
CA ASN A 136 -19.08 7.18 21.57
C ASN A 136 -20.61 7.30 21.45
N HIS A 137 -21.12 8.02 20.45
CA HIS A 137 -22.56 8.34 20.36
C HIS A 137 -23.24 7.82 19.09
N ALA A 138 -22.47 7.44 18.08
CA ALA A 138 -22.97 7.03 16.76
C ALA A 138 -22.01 6.03 16.08
N ASP A 139 -21.57 5.01 16.81
CA ASP A 139 -20.58 4.01 16.39
C ASP A 139 -20.89 3.43 15.00
N THR A 140 -22.15 3.15 14.71
CA THR A 140 -22.56 2.57 13.41
C THR A 140 -22.18 3.48 12.22
N ILE A 141 -22.21 4.81 12.39
CA ILE A 141 -21.88 5.76 11.30
C ILE A 141 -20.36 5.83 11.09
N THR A 142 -19.57 5.52 12.10
CA THR A 142 -18.09 5.59 12.02
C THR A 142 -17.49 4.35 11.35
N ARG A 143 -18.24 3.29 11.20
CA ARG A 143 -17.77 2.03 10.61
C ARG A 143 -17.77 2.09 9.09
N PRO A 144 -16.68 1.67 8.44
CA PRO A 144 -16.60 1.65 6.99
C PRO A 144 -17.60 0.69 6.33
N ASP A 145 -17.97 -0.40 7.00
CA ASP A 145 -18.85 -1.45 6.49
C ASP A 145 -20.26 -0.91 6.18
N MET A 146 -20.81 -0.04 7.03
CA MET A 146 -22.12 0.58 6.79
C MET A 146 -22.11 1.39 5.49
N THR A 147 -21.12 2.26 5.34
CA THR A 147 -20.99 3.09 4.14
C THR A 147 -20.70 2.25 2.90
N GLY A 148 -19.82 1.25 3.02
CA GLY A 148 -19.47 0.33 1.93
C GLY A 148 -20.70 -0.49 1.47
N THR A 149 -21.52 -0.96 2.41
CA THR A 149 -22.76 -1.66 2.11
C THR A 149 -23.76 -0.74 1.38
N LEU A 150 -23.95 0.48 1.87
CA LEU A 150 -24.83 1.45 1.24
C LEU A 150 -24.38 1.79 -0.20
N GLU A 151 -23.09 2.03 -0.41
CA GLU A 151 -22.52 2.27 -1.75
C GLU A 151 -22.73 1.05 -2.68
N SER A 152 -22.55 -0.16 -2.15
CA SER A 152 -22.81 -1.40 -2.89
C SER A 152 -24.29 -1.51 -3.31
N HIS A 153 -25.21 -1.23 -2.40
CA HIS A 153 -26.66 -1.24 -2.69
C HIS A 153 -27.03 -0.17 -3.74
N MET A 154 -26.49 1.02 -3.64
CA MET A 154 -26.68 2.07 -4.65
C MET A 154 -26.17 1.64 -6.02
N GLN A 155 -25.05 0.93 -6.08
CA GLN A 155 -24.53 0.39 -7.33
C GLN A 155 -25.41 -0.72 -7.91
N GLN A 156 -25.99 -1.59 -7.05
CA GLN A 156 -26.93 -2.62 -7.47
C GLN A 156 -28.23 -2.02 -8.04
N ILE A 157 -28.74 -0.95 -7.43
CA ILE A 157 -29.90 -0.20 -7.98
C ILE A 157 -29.54 0.38 -9.35
N LYS A 158 -28.38 1.00 -9.50
CA LYS A 158 -27.92 1.54 -10.79
C LYS A 158 -27.80 0.46 -11.87
N GLN A 159 -27.47 -0.77 -11.49
CA GLN A 159 -27.40 -1.94 -12.38
C GLN A 159 -28.74 -2.65 -12.58
N ALA A 160 -29.82 -2.11 -12.04
CA ALA A 160 -31.16 -2.71 -12.04
C ALA A 160 -31.23 -4.13 -11.43
N LYS A 161 -30.30 -4.44 -10.49
CA LYS A 161 -30.26 -5.71 -9.74
C LYS A 161 -31.12 -5.69 -8.48
N ARG A 162 -31.39 -4.51 -7.94
CA ARG A 162 -32.25 -4.27 -6.77
C ARG A 162 -33.10 -3.02 -7.01
N THR A 163 -34.24 -2.94 -6.31
CA THR A 163 -35.06 -1.73 -6.29
C THR A 163 -34.70 -0.83 -5.10
N ARG A 164 -35.15 0.44 -5.17
CA ARG A 164 -34.97 1.36 -4.03
C ARG A 164 -35.67 0.82 -2.78
N ASP A 165 -36.86 0.26 -2.95
CA ASP A 165 -37.69 -0.19 -1.83
C ASP A 165 -37.05 -1.40 -1.11
N ASP A 166 -36.37 -2.29 -1.84
CA ASP A 166 -35.61 -3.41 -1.26
C ASP A 166 -34.51 -2.92 -0.34
N VAL A 167 -33.87 -1.80 -0.67
CA VAL A 167 -32.73 -1.26 0.10
C VAL A 167 -33.18 -0.42 1.30
N VAL A 168 -34.33 0.24 1.20
CA VAL A 168 -34.85 1.10 2.29
C VAL A 168 -35.51 0.27 3.40
N THR A 169 -35.99 -0.93 3.08
CA THR A 169 -36.69 -1.81 4.03
C THR A 169 -35.74 -2.70 4.82
N GLU A 170 -34.47 -2.82 4.41
CA GLU A 170 -33.40 -3.58 5.05
C GLU A 170 -32.67 -2.76 6.12
#